data_f1564f2c96066c5a96b01546197e02f4
#
_entry.id   f1564f2c96066c5a96b01546197e02f4
#
_cell.length_a   1.000
_cell.length_b   1.000
_cell.length_c   1.000
_cell.angle_alpha   90.00
_cell.angle_beta   90.00
_cell.angle_gamma   90.00
#
_symmetry.space_group_name_H-M   'P 1'
#
loop_
_entity.id
_entity.type
_entity.pdbx_description
1 polymer ?
#
loop_
_entity_poly.entity_id
_entity_poly.type
_entity_poly.pdbx_seq_one_letter_code
_entity_poly.pdbx_strand_id
1 'polypeptide(L)'
;MAVILGFERLKGLLTMREAIDLLEESLRHEALGRTFVSPKLITEFEGGSLRLLVAADYQAGFFATKAYHNIRGVGVRYVVSLYRLSDGELLALLDGQIITDLRTGAASGVVARRTEVNGPVSIGIIGSGHQARRQLESLASVYPVQSVFVFSPTVAHREAFADAMSKSLGVPVTATGSVKEAVSGCAVVATASSARGSEPLLRGEWLSGCRLLCAVGNTRPQFAEADVRCFGDAGLVVVDSLHALEEAGDLREAVREGAIPETKRATLAQVVDEKVKVPRQGLVAFKSVGTALQDLALAVPFYERLQAVEGIPSAVDLAALRGVR
;
A
#
# COMPACT_ATOMS: atom_id res chain seq x y z
N MET A 1 -27.79 10.48 6.51
CA MET A 1 -26.97 11.67 6.87
C MET A 1 -25.51 11.30 6.82
N ALA A 2 -24.68 12.06 6.13
CA ALA A 2 -23.23 11.80 6.02
C ALA A 2 -22.50 12.24 7.30
N VAL A 3 -21.45 11.48 7.65
CA VAL A 3 -20.58 11.79 8.80
C VAL A 3 -19.18 12.16 8.35
N ILE A 4 -18.50 13.01 9.13
CA ILE A 4 -17.10 13.38 8.90
C ILE A 4 -16.24 12.69 9.94
N LEU A 5 -15.33 11.83 9.49
CA LEU A 5 -14.49 10.99 10.31
C LEU A 5 -13.01 11.37 10.14
N GLY A 6 -12.53 12.22 11.03
CA GLY A 6 -11.14 12.67 11.06
C GLY A 6 -10.18 11.63 11.64
N PHE A 7 -8.88 11.89 11.48
CA PHE A 7 -7.78 11.00 11.85
C PHE A 7 -7.87 10.45 13.29
N GLU A 8 -8.12 11.30 14.28
CA GLU A 8 -8.13 10.89 15.69
C GLU A 8 -9.28 9.92 16.03
N ARG A 9 -10.40 9.99 15.30
CA ARG A 9 -11.52 9.04 15.45
C ARG A 9 -11.24 7.70 14.82
N LEU A 10 -10.46 7.67 13.74
CA LEU A 10 -10.15 6.44 13.00
C LEU A 10 -8.92 5.71 13.58
N LYS A 11 -8.05 6.44 14.27
CA LYS A 11 -6.81 5.91 14.82
C LYS A 11 -7.07 4.78 15.82
N GLY A 12 -6.45 3.63 15.57
CA GLY A 12 -6.53 2.47 16.45
C GLY A 12 -7.80 1.63 16.31
N LEU A 13 -8.77 2.02 15.46
CA LEU A 13 -9.98 1.22 15.22
C LEU A 13 -9.71 -0.07 14.44
N LEU A 14 -8.66 -0.10 13.62
CA LEU A 14 -8.23 -1.27 12.88
C LEU A 14 -6.77 -1.59 13.17
N THR A 15 -6.48 -2.84 13.45
CA THR A 15 -5.12 -3.37 13.50
C THR A 15 -4.62 -3.67 12.09
N MET A 16 -3.29 -3.79 11.91
CA MET A 16 -2.72 -4.17 10.62
C MET A 16 -3.18 -5.56 10.17
N ARG A 17 -3.31 -6.52 11.11
CA ARG A 17 -3.79 -7.87 10.80
C ARG A 17 -5.21 -7.85 10.26
N GLU A 18 -6.11 -7.12 10.90
CA GLU A 18 -7.49 -6.94 10.41
C GLU A 18 -7.51 -6.23 9.04
N ALA A 19 -6.66 -5.22 8.83
CA ALA A 19 -6.56 -4.54 7.54
C ALA A 19 -6.12 -5.50 6.41
N ILE A 20 -5.23 -6.45 6.70
CA ILE A 20 -4.84 -7.50 5.74
C ILE A 20 -6.03 -8.43 5.45
N ASP A 21 -6.76 -8.88 6.48
CA ASP A 21 -7.92 -9.77 6.32
C ASP A 21 -9.02 -9.12 5.47
N LEU A 22 -9.37 -7.86 5.76
CA LEU A 22 -10.36 -7.08 5.04
C LEU A 22 -9.96 -6.83 3.57
N LEU A 23 -8.69 -6.54 3.35
CA LEU A 23 -8.19 -6.37 1.99
C LEU A 23 -8.22 -7.68 1.20
N GLU A 24 -7.86 -8.80 1.81
CA GLU A 24 -7.98 -10.12 1.17
C GLU A 24 -9.41 -10.46 0.77
N GLU A 25 -10.39 -10.12 1.60
CA GLU A 25 -11.80 -10.31 1.28
C GLU A 25 -12.21 -9.50 0.04
N SER A 26 -11.89 -8.22 0.01
CA SER A 26 -12.18 -7.36 -1.15
C SER A 26 -11.46 -7.82 -2.43
N LEU A 27 -10.22 -8.32 -2.33
CA LEU A 27 -9.49 -8.90 -3.46
C LEU A 27 -10.10 -10.22 -3.96
N ARG A 28 -10.75 -11.02 -3.10
CA ARG A 28 -11.54 -12.17 -3.55
C ARG A 28 -12.77 -11.73 -4.35
N HIS A 29 -13.45 -10.65 -3.93
CA HIS A 29 -14.54 -10.08 -4.71
C HIS A 29 -14.05 -9.59 -6.08
N GLU A 30 -12.86 -8.98 -6.14
CA GLU A 30 -12.23 -8.57 -7.40
C GLU A 30 -11.93 -9.77 -8.31
N ALA A 31 -11.35 -10.83 -7.76
CA ALA A 31 -11.05 -12.05 -8.50
C ALA A 31 -12.29 -12.73 -9.11
N LEU A 32 -13.45 -12.55 -8.46
CA LEU A 32 -14.76 -13.04 -8.91
C LEU A 32 -15.46 -12.07 -9.88
N GLY A 33 -14.83 -10.93 -10.23
CA GLY A 33 -15.46 -9.89 -11.07
C GLY A 33 -16.62 -9.16 -10.39
N ARG A 34 -16.63 -9.11 -9.05
CA ARG A 34 -17.65 -8.45 -8.23
C ARG A 34 -17.28 -7.05 -7.79
N THR A 35 -16.31 -6.45 -8.46
CA THR A 35 -15.86 -5.09 -8.18
C THR A 35 -15.71 -4.28 -9.46
N PHE A 36 -15.62 -2.98 -9.31
CA PHE A 36 -15.23 -2.04 -10.34
C PHE A 36 -14.09 -1.16 -9.80
N VAL A 37 -13.06 -0.96 -10.58
CA VAL A 37 -11.94 -0.06 -10.25
C VAL A 37 -11.64 0.80 -11.45
N SER A 38 -11.76 2.12 -11.30
CA SER A 38 -11.42 3.05 -12.38
C SER A 38 -9.90 3.24 -12.52
N PRO A 39 -9.40 3.55 -13.71
CA PRO A 39 -8.09 4.18 -13.85
C PRO A 39 -8.01 5.47 -13.01
N LYS A 40 -6.81 5.85 -12.58
CA LYS A 40 -6.60 7.13 -11.90
C LYS A 40 -6.80 8.29 -12.85
N LEU A 41 -7.68 9.23 -12.50
CA LEU A 41 -7.72 10.54 -13.14
C LEU A 41 -6.64 11.43 -12.49
N ILE A 42 -5.71 11.92 -13.29
CA ILE A 42 -4.64 12.81 -12.84
C ILE A 42 -4.80 14.14 -13.55
N THR A 43 -4.91 15.21 -12.77
CA THR A 43 -4.97 16.58 -13.29
C THR A 43 -3.83 17.37 -12.66
N GLU A 44 -2.98 17.94 -13.49
CA GLU A 44 -1.90 18.83 -13.06
C GLU A 44 -2.30 20.28 -13.28
N PHE A 45 -1.91 21.14 -12.35
CA PHE A 45 -2.14 22.58 -12.40
C PHE A 45 -0.93 23.31 -11.80
N GLU A 46 -0.85 24.61 -11.97
CA GLU A 46 0.25 25.38 -11.42
C GLU A 46 0.37 25.22 -9.91
N GLY A 47 1.52 24.75 -9.46
CA GLY A 47 1.82 24.53 -8.03
C GLY A 47 1.32 23.21 -7.46
N GLY A 48 0.64 22.32 -8.24
CA GLY A 48 0.17 21.06 -7.69
C GLY A 48 -0.44 20.08 -8.66
N SER A 49 -1.02 19.04 -8.09
CA SER A 49 -1.80 18.04 -8.84
C SER A 49 -2.98 17.51 -8.00
N LEU A 50 -4.06 17.14 -8.66
CA LEU A 50 -5.20 16.42 -8.10
C LEU A 50 -5.26 15.03 -8.71
N ARG A 51 -5.58 14.04 -7.90
CA ARG A 51 -5.87 12.68 -8.35
C ARG A 51 -7.22 12.23 -7.79
N LEU A 52 -8.00 11.60 -8.67
CA LEU A 52 -9.29 11.02 -8.32
C LEU A 52 -9.29 9.53 -8.70
N LEU A 53 -9.70 8.70 -7.76
CA LEU A 53 -9.85 7.26 -7.92
C LEU A 53 -11.27 6.87 -7.50
N VAL A 54 -11.85 5.88 -8.18
CA VAL A 54 -13.18 5.35 -7.89
C VAL A 54 -13.12 3.84 -7.84
N ALA A 55 -13.80 3.24 -6.87
CA ALA A 55 -14.05 1.80 -6.84
C ALA A 55 -15.45 1.52 -6.31
N ALA A 56 -16.04 0.42 -6.78
CA ALA A 56 -17.23 -0.18 -6.21
C ALA A 56 -16.98 -1.65 -5.89
N ASP A 57 -17.53 -2.11 -4.78
CA ASP A 57 -17.61 -3.52 -4.41
C ASP A 57 -19.09 -3.91 -4.36
N TYR A 58 -19.52 -4.62 -5.40
CA TYR A 58 -20.93 -5.01 -5.59
C TYR A 58 -21.38 -6.01 -4.54
N GLN A 59 -20.47 -6.83 -4.03
CA GLN A 59 -20.77 -7.82 -3.00
C GLN A 59 -20.85 -7.19 -1.62
N ALA A 60 -19.97 -6.24 -1.31
CA ALA A 60 -20.04 -5.45 -0.09
C ALA A 60 -21.19 -4.43 -0.09
N GLY A 61 -21.67 -4.00 -1.26
CA GLY A 61 -22.78 -3.05 -1.41
C GLY A 61 -22.38 -1.57 -1.25
N PHE A 62 -21.11 -1.24 -1.47
CA PHE A 62 -20.58 0.11 -1.33
C PHE A 62 -19.75 0.54 -2.53
N PHE A 63 -19.64 1.85 -2.72
CA PHE A 63 -18.63 2.44 -3.59
C PHE A 63 -17.95 3.62 -2.88
N ALA A 64 -16.73 3.93 -3.31
CA ALA A 64 -15.97 5.03 -2.76
C ALA A 64 -15.26 5.83 -3.85
N THR A 65 -15.04 7.10 -3.54
CA THR A 65 -14.11 7.95 -4.26
C THR A 65 -12.98 8.34 -3.32
N LYS A 66 -11.74 8.34 -3.82
CA LYS A 66 -10.61 8.94 -3.13
C LYS A 66 -10.10 10.12 -3.94
N ALA A 67 -10.20 11.31 -3.36
CA ALA A 67 -9.58 12.50 -3.90
C ALA A 67 -8.32 12.82 -3.07
N TYR A 68 -7.18 13.07 -3.74
CA TYR A 68 -6.01 13.59 -3.08
C TYR A 68 -5.24 14.57 -3.96
N HIS A 69 -4.68 15.56 -3.33
CA HIS A 69 -3.89 16.57 -3.99
C HIS A 69 -2.50 16.65 -3.37
N ASN A 70 -1.55 17.05 -4.20
CA ASN A 70 -0.20 17.36 -3.75
C ASN A 70 0.10 18.81 -4.14
N ILE A 71 0.25 19.66 -3.14
CA ILE A 71 0.55 21.09 -3.31
C ILE A 71 1.98 21.35 -2.93
N ARG A 72 2.71 22.07 -3.79
CA ARG A 72 4.10 22.44 -3.55
C ARG A 72 4.24 23.21 -2.23
N GLY A 73 5.13 22.74 -1.36
CA GLY A 73 5.37 23.35 -0.03
C GLY A 73 4.35 22.99 1.06
N VAL A 74 3.22 22.35 0.71
CA VAL A 74 2.19 21.94 1.67
C VAL A 74 2.18 20.41 1.89
N GLY A 75 2.41 19.64 0.80
CA GLY A 75 2.37 18.19 0.84
C GLY A 75 1.05 17.61 0.33
N VAL A 76 0.74 16.38 0.74
CA VAL A 76 -0.41 15.61 0.26
C VAL A 76 -1.55 15.65 1.28
N ARG A 77 -2.78 15.78 0.78
CA ARG A 77 -4.02 15.66 1.56
C ARG A 77 -4.94 14.65 0.88
N TYR A 78 -5.60 13.81 1.67
CA TYR A 78 -6.44 12.72 1.18
C TYR A 78 -7.83 12.82 1.80
N VAL A 79 -8.87 12.61 0.98
CA VAL A 79 -10.25 12.44 1.43
C VAL A 79 -10.82 11.20 0.75
N VAL A 80 -11.46 10.32 1.50
CA VAL A 80 -12.24 9.20 0.99
C VAL A 80 -13.71 9.47 1.26
N SER A 81 -14.53 9.44 0.20
CA SER A 81 -15.98 9.55 0.32
C SER A 81 -16.60 8.17 0.12
N LEU A 82 -17.36 7.72 1.10
CA LEU A 82 -18.02 6.41 1.10
C LEU A 82 -19.50 6.55 0.80
N TYR A 83 -20.02 5.73 -0.11
CA TYR A 83 -21.41 5.76 -0.55
C TYR A 83 -22.02 4.36 -0.48
N ARG A 84 -23.33 4.29 -0.20
CA ARG A 84 -24.11 3.07 -0.36
C ARG A 84 -24.45 2.85 -1.82
N LEU A 85 -24.27 1.62 -2.31
CA LEU A 85 -24.46 1.32 -3.73
C LEU A 85 -25.93 1.30 -4.15
N SER A 86 -26.85 0.90 -3.25
CA SER A 86 -28.26 0.71 -3.58
C SER A 86 -29.04 2.00 -3.88
N ASP A 87 -28.63 3.12 -3.29
CA ASP A 87 -29.35 4.40 -3.39
C ASP A 87 -28.43 5.61 -3.66
N GLY A 88 -27.12 5.39 -3.69
CA GLY A 88 -26.13 6.46 -3.89
C GLY A 88 -25.98 7.41 -2.70
N GLU A 89 -26.51 7.05 -1.51
CA GLU A 89 -26.38 7.88 -0.30
C GLU A 89 -24.91 8.04 0.10
N LEU A 90 -24.46 9.29 0.27
CA LEU A 90 -23.16 9.57 0.90
C LEU A 90 -23.26 9.22 2.39
N LEU A 91 -22.44 8.27 2.82
CA LEU A 91 -22.42 7.78 4.20
C LEU A 91 -21.38 8.49 5.05
N ALA A 92 -20.17 8.66 4.50
CA ALA A 92 -19.07 9.27 5.25
C ALA A 92 -18.06 10.01 4.35
N LEU A 93 -17.43 11.03 4.94
CA LEU A 93 -16.17 11.61 4.49
C LEU A 93 -15.10 11.21 5.51
N LEU A 94 -14.12 10.41 5.09
CA LEU A 94 -13.10 9.85 5.96
C LEU A 94 -11.74 10.49 5.69
N ASP A 95 -10.93 10.63 6.75
CA ASP A 95 -9.52 10.94 6.61
C ASP A 95 -8.83 9.86 5.78
N GLY A 96 -8.35 10.24 4.60
CA GLY A 96 -7.74 9.30 3.69
C GLY A 96 -6.28 8.99 4.00
N GLN A 97 -5.62 9.72 4.92
CA GLN A 97 -4.24 9.44 5.31
C GLN A 97 -4.14 8.11 6.05
N ILE A 98 -4.97 7.92 7.09
CA ILE A 98 -4.93 6.70 7.89
C ILE A 98 -5.33 5.46 7.06
N ILE A 99 -6.32 5.62 6.17
CA ILE A 99 -6.72 4.58 5.22
C ILE A 99 -5.54 4.23 4.32
N THR A 100 -4.89 5.24 3.72
CA THR A 100 -3.73 5.05 2.85
C THR A 100 -2.57 4.37 3.57
N ASP A 101 -2.31 4.76 4.81
CA ASP A 101 -1.23 4.18 5.61
C ASP A 101 -1.49 2.69 5.87
N LEU A 102 -2.68 2.32 6.32
CA LEU A 102 -3.03 0.94 6.63
C LEU A 102 -3.14 0.06 5.38
N ARG A 103 -3.87 0.51 4.33
CA ARG A 103 -4.10 -0.32 3.14
C ARG A 103 -2.82 -0.59 2.35
N THR A 104 -1.84 0.35 2.38
CA THR A 104 -0.55 0.15 1.70
C THR A 104 0.29 -0.91 2.41
N GLY A 105 0.31 -0.90 3.74
CA GLY A 105 0.92 -1.97 4.52
C GLY A 105 0.18 -3.30 4.31
N ALA A 106 -1.15 -3.29 4.38
CA ALA A 106 -1.98 -4.47 4.20
C ALA A 106 -1.74 -5.15 2.85
N ALA A 107 -1.57 -4.39 1.76
CA ALA A 107 -1.28 -4.96 0.44
C ALA A 107 0.03 -5.77 0.42
N SER A 108 1.08 -5.28 1.09
CA SER A 108 2.32 -6.04 1.28
C SER A 108 2.12 -7.27 2.16
N GLY A 109 1.30 -7.16 3.21
CA GLY A 109 0.94 -8.28 4.09
C GLY A 109 0.18 -9.40 3.35
N VAL A 110 -0.67 -9.05 2.39
CA VAL A 110 -1.37 -10.02 1.52
C VAL A 110 -0.39 -10.88 0.72
N VAL A 111 0.63 -10.25 0.12
CA VAL A 111 1.67 -10.98 -0.62
C VAL A 111 2.57 -11.76 0.33
N ALA A 112 2.92 -11.18 1.48
CA ALA A 112 3.75 -11.82 2.50
C ALA A 112 3.13 -13.12 3.01
N ARG A 113 1.82 -13.17 3.28
CA ARG A 113 1.10 -14.39 3.68
C ARG A 113 1.20 -15.54 2.69
N ARG A 114 1.49 -15.24 1.42
CA ARG A 114 1.59 -16.22 0.33
C ARG A 114 3.03 -16.50 -0.08
N THR A 115 3.97 -15.77 0.49
CA THR A 115 5.39 -15.97 0.22
C THR A 115 6.03 -16.70 1.40
N GLU A 116 6.26 -18.00 1.24
CA GLU A 116 6.89 -18.81 2.27
C GLU A 116 8.34 -18.34 2.53
N VAL A 117 8.64 -18.09 3.79
CA VAL A 117 10.00 -17.83 4.30
C VAL A 117 10.24 -18.73 5.48
N ASN A 118 11.32 -19.51 5.44
CA ASN A 118 11.62 -20.48 6.48
C ASN A 118 12.25 -19.81 7.71
N GLY A 119 11.72 -20.12 8.90
CA GLY A 119 12.28 -19.67 10.18
C GLY A 119 12.10 -18.16 10.46
N PRO A 120 12.77 -17.66 11.49
CA PRO A 120 12.80 -16.24 11.80
C PRO A 120 13.48 -15.43 10.71
N VAL A 121 12.91 -14.27 10.36
CA VAL A 121 13.34 -13.45 9.23
C VAL A 121 14.10 -12.20 9.67
N SER A 122 15.11 -11.83 8.88
CA SER A 122 15.67 -10.47 8.88
C SER A 122 14.97 -9.64 7.81
N ILE A 123 14.57 -8.40 8.15
CA ILE A 123 13.86 -7.48 7.27
C ILE A 123 14.74 -6.27 6.98
N GLY A 124 14.89 -5.94 5.69
CA GLY A 124 15.53 -4.70 5.23
C GLY A 124 14.49 -3.63 4.89
N ILE A 125 14.64 -2.40 5.41
CA ILE A 125 13.72 -1.28 5.16
C ILE A 125 14.48 -0.12 4.54
N ILE A 126 14.01 0.36 3.40
CA ILE A 126 14.52 1.58 2.74
C ILE A 126 13.48 2.69 2.88
N GLY A 127 13.79 3.68 3.71
CA GLY A 127 12.89 4.74 4.13
C GLY A 127 12.62 4.71 5.62
N SER A 128 12.22 5.85 6.21
CA SER A 128 11.93 6.00 7.64
C SER A 128 10.63 6.79 7.90
N GLY A 129 9.81 6.95 6.85
CA GLY A 129 8.54 7.67 6.90
C GLY A 129 7.36 6.82 7.38
N HIS A 130 6.15 7.39 7.26
CA HIS A 130 4.89 6.71 7.64
C HIS A 130 4.73 5.36 6.94
N GLN A 131 4.97 5.30 5.63
CA GLN A 131 4.83 4.05 4.88
C GLN A 131 5.85 3.01 5.32
N ALA A 132 7.10 3.38 5.58
CA ALA A 132 8.11 2.46 6.08
C ALA A 132 7.69 1.79 7.41
N ARG A 133 7.06 2.56 8.32
CA ARG A 133 6.49 2.01 9.57
C ARG A 133 5.39 1.00 9.28
N ARG A 134 4.45 1.33 8.38
CA ARG A 134 3.33 0.45 8.03
C ARG A 134 3.78 -0.81 7.29
N GLN A 135 4.82 -0.70 6.45
CA GLN A 135 5.44 -1.87 5.83
C GLN A 135 6.03 -2.81 6.89
N LEU A 136 6.80 -2.27 7.83
CA LEU A 136 7.40 -3.07 8.88
C LEU A 136 6.35 -3.69 9.82
N GLU A 137 5.33 -2.94 10.24
CA GLU A 137 4.21 -3.46 11.04
C GLU A 137 3.48 -4.60 10.33
N SER A 138 3.26 -4.45 9.02
CA SER A 138 2.60 -5.46 8.20
C SER A 138 3.43 -6.73 8.08
N LEU A 139 4.70 -6.63 7.73
CA LEU A 139 5.59 -7.77 7.59
C LEU A 139 5.80 -8.48 8.93
N ALA A 140 5.92 -7.74 10.03
CA ALA A 140 6.03 -8.30 11.37
C ALA A 140 4.74 -8.98 11.87
N SER A 141 3.58 -8.61 11.31
CA SER A 141 2.31 -9.30 11.62
C SER A 141 2.18 -10.66 10.94
N VAL A 142 3.01 -10.92 9.90
CA VAL A 142 2.98 -12.15 9.10
C VAL A 142 4.14 -13.07 9.44
N TYR A 143 5.35 -12.52 9.59
CA TYR A 143 6.57 -13.30 9.80
C TYR A 143 7.09 -13.20 11.24
N PRO A 144 7.71 -14.25 11.77
CA PRO A 144 8.49 -14.18 13.02
C PRO A 144 9.79 -13.39 12.74
N VAL A 145 9.79 -12.10 13.10
CA VAL A 145 10.92 -11.21 12.84
C VAL A 145 12.02 -11.42 13.87
N GLN A 146 13.26 -11.63 13.40
CA GLN A 146 14.45 -11.75 14.24
C GLN A 146 15.18 -10.41 14.38
N SER A 147 15.32 -9.67 13.28
CA SER A 147 16.04 -8.40 13.23
C SER A 147 15.55 -7.54 12.06
N VAL A 148 15.75 -6.24 12.20
CA VAL A 148 15.41 -5.28 11.14
C VAL A 148 16.60 -4.36 10.90
N PHE A 149 16.87 -4.06 9.64
CA PHE A 149 17.89 -3.10 9.21
C PHE A 149 17.22 -1.98 8.44
N VAL A 150 17.48 -0.73 8.81
CA VAL A 150 16.84 0.42 8.17
C VAL A 150 17.85 1.41 7.64
N PHE A 151 17.61 1.87 6.42
CA PHE A 151 18.33 2.99 5.83
C PHE A 151 17.37 4.11 5.43
N SER A 152 17.76 5.33 5.75
CA SER A 152 17.28 6.56 5.11
C SER A 152 18.42 7.60 5.10
N PRO A 153 18.41 8.57 4.17
CA PRO A 153 19.56 9.46 4.00
C PRO A 153 19.84 10.33 5.24
N THR A 154 18.80 10.72 5.99
CA THR A 154 18.95 11.53 7.21
C THR A 154 19.21 10.64 8.40
N VAL A 155 20.41 10.77 9.01
CA VAL A 155 20.85 9.95 10.17
C VAL A 155 19.83 10.00 11.30
N ALA A 156 19.44 11.19 11.75
CA ALA A 156 18.49 11.37 12.84
C ALA A 156 17.13 10.70 12.58
N HIS A 157 16.66 10.69 11.31
CA HIS A 157 15.39 10.04 10.96
C HIS A 157 15.47 8.52 11.04
N ARG A 158 16.56 7.90 10.55
CA ARG A 158 16.70 6.44 10.59
C ARG A 158 16.97 5.93 12.02
N GLU A 159 17.69 6.70 12.83
CA GLU A 159 17.91 6.38 14.25
C GLU A 159 16.61 6.49 15.05
N ALA A 160 15.87 7.57 14.91
CA ALA A 160 14.56 7.74 15.54
C ALA A 160 13.54 6.67 15.10
N PHE A 161 13.59 6.24 13.82
CA PHE A 161 12.79 5.11 13.33
C PHE A 161 13.21 3.81 14.00
N ALA A 162 14.51 3.52 14.07
CA ALA A 162 15.04 2.31 14.68
C ALA A 162 14.63 2.21 16.16
N ASP A 163 14.81 3.26 16.93
CA ASP A 163 14.42 3.32 18.33
C ASP A 163 12.91 3.10 18.55
N ALA A 164 12.09 3.80 17.75
CA ALA A 164 10.64 3.71 17.88
C ALA A 164 10.12 2.31 17.50
N MET A 165 10.63 1.74 16.40
CA MET A 165 10.17 0.44 15.93
C MET A 165 10.73 -0.72 16.77
N SER A 166 11.94 -0.61 17.30
CA SER A 166 12.47 -1.59 18.23
C SER A 166 11.61 -1.69 19.49
N LYS A 167 11.20 -0.55 20.05
CA LYS A 167 10.27 -0.49 21.21
C LYS A 167 8.89 -1.06 20.88
N SER A 168 8.38 -0.74 19.69
CA SER A 168 7.03 -1.15 19.29
C SER A 168 6.92 -2.65 19.01
N LEU A 169 7.95 -3.24 18.39
CA LEU A 169 7.94 -4.64 17.94
C LEU A 169 8.62 -5.59 18.91
N GLY A 170 9.42 -5.09 19.85
CA GLY A 170 10.20 -5.92 20.78
C GLY A 170 11.34 -6.69 20.10
N VAL A 171 11.81 -6.25 18.92
CA VAL A 171 12.92 -6.87 18.18
C VAL A 171 14.00 -5.83 17.88
N PRO A 172 15.27 -6.24 17.69
CA PRO A 172 16.34 -5.32 17.30
C PRO A 172 16.05 -4.66 15.95
N VAL A 173 16.09 -3.32 15.92
CA VAL A 173 16.05 -2.51 14.69
C VAL A 173 17.33 -1.68 14.64
N THR A 174 18.13 -1.88 13.60
CA THR A 174 19.45 -1.27 13.45
C THR A 174 19.43 -0.24 12.31
N ALA A 175 19.80 0.98 12.61
CA ALA A 175 20.05 2.02 11.59
C ALA A 175 21.39 1.73 10.89
N THR A 176 21.38 1.68 9.55
CA THR A 176 22.57 1.34 8.74
C THR A 176 23.12 2.57 8.02
N GLY A 177 24.37 2.47 7.56
CA GLY A 177 25.06 3.54 6.84
C GLY A 177 24.73 3.60 5.35
N SER A 178 24.22 2.50 4.77
CA SER A 178 23.91 2.41 3.33
C SER A 178 22.70 1.53 3.05
N VAL A 179 22.13 1.68 1.84
CA VAL A 179 21.05 0.79 1.34
C VAL A 179 21.55 -0.65 1.28
N LYS A 180 22.77 -0.86 0.77
CA LYS A 180 23.35 -2.21 0.67
C LYS A 180 23.43 -2.90 2.02
N GLU A 181 23.88 -2.22 3.05
CA GLU A 181 23.93 -2.77 4.41
C GLU A 181 22.53 -3.10 4.96
N ALA A 182 21.53 -2.26 4.63
CA ALA A 182 20.17 -2.48 5.09
C ALA A 182 19.49 -3.71 4.48
N VAL A 183 19.90 -4.14 3.28
CA VAL A 183 19.17 -5.19 2.54
C VAL A 183 19.95 -6.49 2.36
N SER A 184 21.28 -6.44 2.43
CA SER A 184 22.11 -7.63 2.20
C SER A 184 21.85 -8.72 3.26
N GLY A 185 21.53 -9.93 2.79
CA GLY A 185 21.21 -11.06 3.66
C GLY A 185 19.82 -11.03 4.31
N CYS A 186 18.99 -10.04 3.98
CA CYS A 186 17.61 -10.00 4.44
C CYS A 186 16.71 -10.90 3.58
N ALA A 187 15.90 -11.72 4.25
CA ALA A 187 14.93 -12.59 3.58
C ALA A 187 13.75 -11.79 3.02
N VAL A 188 13.44 -10.64 3.61
CA VAL A 188 12.35 -9.74 3.19
C VAL A 188 12.88 -8.32 3.12
N VAL A 189 12.56 -7.60 2.05
CA VAL A 189 12.96 -6.20 1.86
C VAL A 189 11.74 -5.36 1.50
N ALA A 190 11.63 -4.16 2.10
CA ALA A 190 10.62 -3.20 1.70
C ALA A 190 11.24 -1.83 1.38
N THR A 191 10.82 -1.23 0.23
CA THR A 191 11.17 0.14 -0.12
C THR A 191 9.97 1.06 0.04
N ALA A 192 10.13 2.11 0.80
CA ALA A 192 9.10 3.10 1.09
C ALA A 192 9.72 4.51 1.18
N SER A 193 10.56 4.85 0.21
CA SER A 193 11.26 6.13 0.18
C SER A 193 10.50 7.17 -0.65
N SER A 194 10.84 8.41 -0.46
CA SER A 194 10.38 9.55 -1.27
C SER A 194 11.41 10.01 -2.30
N ALA A 195 12.36 9.13 -2.66
CA ALA A 195 13.42 9.44 -3.60
C ALA A 195 12.87 9.92 -4.95
N ARG A 196 13.47 10.98 -5.47
CA ARG A 196 13.09 11.62 -6.74
C ARG A 196 14.24 11.66 -7.75
N GLY A 197 15.28 10.85 -7.50
CA GLY A 197 16.40 10.70 -8.42
C GLY A 197 16.04 9.81 -9.62
N SER A 198 16.80 9.96 -10.70
CA SER A 198 16.75 9.03 -11.85
C SER A 198 17.48 7.72 -11.56
N GLU A 199 18.41 7.73 -10.60
CA GLU A 199 19.18 6.55 -10.21
C GLU A 199 18.44 5.77 -9.13
N PRO A 200 18.18 4.45 -9.36
CA PRO A 200 17.57 3.59 -8.37
C PRO A 200 18.41 3.47 -7.10
N LEU A 201 17.75 3.49 -5.93
CA LEU A 201 18.38 3.31 -4.62
C LEU A 201 18.74 1.86 -4.35
N LEU A 202 17.85 0.93 -4.76
CA LEU A 202 18.00 -0.50 -4.57
C LEU A 202 18.53 -1.17 -5.83
N ARG A 203 19.59 -1.98 -5.69
CA ARG A 203 20.15 -2.79 -6.76
C ARG A 203 19.77 -4.25 -6.56
N GLY A 204 19.30 -4.92 -7.63
CA GLY A 204 18.90 -6.32 -7.58
C GLY A 204 20.03 -7.25 -7.15
N GLU A 205 21.29 -6.93 -7.48
CA GLU A 205 22.46 -7.70 -7.04
C GLU A 205 22.65 -7.78 -5.51
N TRP A 206 22.02 -6.88 -4.73
CA TRP A 206 22.07 -6.89 -3.27
C TRP A 206 20.99 -7.77 -2.64
N LEU A 207 20.05 -8.28 -3.44
CA LEU A 207 18.91 -9.11 -3.01
C LEU A 207 19.20 -10.61 -3.03
N SER A 208 20.48 -11.01 -3.01
CA SER A 208 20.83 -12.44 -2.96
C SER A 208 20.23 -13.11 -1.72
N GLY A 209 19.43 -14.17 -1.95
CA GLY A 209 18.70 -14.86 -0.89
C GLY A 209 17.41 -14.19 -0.42
N CYS A 210 17.07 -13.01 -0.94
CA CYS A 210 15.79 -12.36 -0.64
C CYS A 210 14.62 -13.15 -1.26
N ARG A 211 13.58 -13.37 -0.46
CA ARG A 211 12.36 -14.09 -0.87
C ARG A 211 11.24 -13.16 -1.26
N LEU A 212 11.14 -12.00 -0.61
CA LEU A 212 10.08 -11.02 -0.87
C LEU A 212 10.65 -9.61 -0.92
N LEU A 213 10.41 -8.92 -2.02
CA LEU A 213 10.58 -7.47 -2.16
C LEU A 213 9.22 -6.79 -2.22
N CYS A 214 8.95 -5.84 -1.31
CA CYS A 214 7.79 -4.96 -1.34
C CYS A 214 8.21 -3.55 -1.74
N ALA A 215 7.96 -3.14 -2.98
CA ALA A 215 8.33 -1.83 -3.51
C ALA A 215 7.11 -0.90 -3.54
N VAL A 216 6.97 -0.01 -2.54
CA VAL A 216 5.76 0.82 -2.35
C VAL A 216 6.01 2.33 -2.37
N GLY A 217 7.28 2.77 -2.40
CA GLY A 217 7.60 4.19 -2.21
C GLY A 217 7.28 5.06 -3.40
N ASN A 218 7.79 4.73 -4.56
CA ASN A 218 7.60 5.56 -5.74
C ASN A 218 6.52 5.01 -6.67
N THR A 219 5.56 5.88 -7.03
CA THR A 219 4.43 5.54 -7.90
C THR A 219 4.37 6.40 -9.16
N ARG A 220 5.43 7.17 -9.47
CA ARG A 220 5.45 8.07 -10.62
C ARG A 220 6.31 7.51 -11.75
N PRO A 221 5.89 7.70 -13.02
CA PRO A 221 6.61 7.11 -14.17
C PRO A 221 8.04 7.60 -14.37
N GLN A 222 8.38 8.81 -13.85
CA GLN A 222 9.70 9.42 -14.03
C GLN A 222 10.72 9.06 -12.94
N PHE A 223 10.33 8.30 -11.93
CA PHE A 223 11.20 7.97 -10.81
C PHE A 223 11.24 6.46 -10.56
N ALA A 224 12.38 5.93 -10.17
CA ALA A 224 12.57 4.53 -9.79
C ALA A 224 13.27 4.43 -8.43
N GLU A 225 12.78 3.54 -7.54
CA GLU A 225 13.46 3.19 -6.30
C GLU A 225 14.35 1.95 -6.48
N ALA A 226 13.91 1.02 -7.32
CA ALA A 226 14.55 -0.26 -7.56
C ALA A 226 14.95 -0.39 -9.03
N ASP A 227 16.10 -0.99 -9.30
CA ASP A 227 16.56 -1.22 -10.66
C ASP A 227 15.81 -2.36 -11.36
N VAL A 228 16.04 -2.51 -12.67
CA VAL A 228 15.38 -3.52 -13.51
C VAL A 228 15.61 -4.94 -12.98
N ARG A 229 16.78 -5.24 -12.41
CA ARG A 229 17.09 -6.56 -11.90
C ARG A 229 16.25 -6.96 -10.68
N CYS A 230 15.81 -6.00 -9.88
CA CYS A 230 14.91 -6.25 -8.76
C CYS A 230 13.62 -6.97 -9.19
N PHE A 231 13.15 -6.71 -10.41
CA PHE A 231 11.94 -7.30 -10.97
C PHE A 231 12.25 -8.38 -12.02
N GLY A 232 13.30 -8.20 -12.82
CA GLY A 232 13.70 -9.15 -13.87
C GLY A 232 14.19 -10.48 -13.30
N ASP A 233 14.94 -10.47 -12.19
CA ASP A 233 15.44 -11.67 -11.52
C ASP A 233 14.34 -12.35 -10.67
N ALA A 234 13.17 -11.69 -10.47
CA ALA A 234 12.05 -12.28 -9.73
C ALA A 234 11.40 -13.43 -10.51
N GLY A 235 11.02 -14.48 -9.79
CA GLY A 235 10.22 -15.58 -10.31
C GLY A 235 8.75 -15.19 -10.54
N LEU A 236 8.26 -14.19 -9.80
CA LEU A 236 6.92 -13.62 -9.93
C LEU A 236 6.96 -12.12 -9.55
N VAL A 237 6.35 -11.29 -10.40
CA VAL A 237 6.09 -9.88 -10.14
C VAL A 237 4.60 -9.70 -9.89
N VAL A 238 4.25 -9.37 -8.64
CA VAL A 238 2.88 -9.09 -8.21
C VAL A 238 2.65 -7.59 -8.25
N VAL A 239 1.50 -7.17 -8.78
CA VAL A 239 1.07 -5.77 -8.82
C VAL A 239 -0.33 -5.63 -8.24
N ASP A 240 -0.68 -4.47 -7.73
CA ASP A 240 -2.05 -4.21 -7.27
C ASP A 240 -3.03 -4.02 -8.43
N SER A 241 -2.56 -3.55 -9.59
CA SER A 241 -3.31 -3.59 -10.85
C SER A 241 -2.35 -3.65 -12.03
N LEU A 242 -2.79 -4.14 -13.20
CA LEU A 242 -1.94 -4.17 -14.40
C LEU A 242 -1.52 -2.77 -14.88
N HIS A 243 -2.27 -1.72 -14.54
CA HIS A 243 -1.87 -0.34 -14.81
C HIS A 243 -0.57 0.08 -14.11
N ALA A 244 -0.21 -0.60 -13.01
CA ALA A 244 1.07 -0.36 -12.33
C ALA A 244 2.28 -0.59 -13.24
N LEU A 245 2.18 -1.47 -14.23
CA LEU A 245 3.24 -1.76 -15.21
C LEU A 245 3.61 -0.54 -16.06
N GLU A 246 2.65 0.37 -16.25
CA GLU A 246 2.83 1.61 -17.02
C GLU A 246 3.02 2.82 -16.10
N GLU A 247 2.42 2.80 -14.90
CA GLU A 247 2.41 3.90 -13.97
C GLU A 247 3.71 4.01 -13.15
N ALA A 248 4.27 2.89 -12.72
CA ALA A 248 5.46 2.87 -11.87
C ALA A 248 6.75 2.90 -12.70
N GLY A 249 7.61 3.90 -12.45
CA GLY A 249 8.88 4.03 -13.17
C GLY A 249 9.78 2.80 -13.06
N ASP A 250 9.82 2.17 -11.89
CA ASP A 250 10.53 0.90 -11.66
C ASP A 250 10.11 -0.21 -12.64
N LEU A 251 8.80 -0.34 -12.90
CA LEU A 251 8.26 -1.42 -13.75
C LEU A 251 8.32 -1.06 -15.23
N ARG A 252 8.10 0.21 -15.58
CA ARG A 252 8.12 0.65 -16.99
C ARG A 252 9.42 0.28 -17.68
N GLU A 253 10.55 0.51 -17.04
CA GLU A 253 11.85 0.19 -17.57
C GLU A 253 12.02 -1.33 -17.73
N ALA A 254 11.68 -2.09 -16.71
CA ALA A 254 11.76 -3.54 -16.72
C ALA A 254 10.83 -4.18 -17.78
N VAL A 255 9.64 -3.58 -18.01
CA VAL A 255 8.73 -4.01 -19.09
C VAL A 255 9.30 -3.66 -20.47
N ARG A 256 9.85 -2.44 -20.63
CA ARG A 256 10.45 -1.97 -21.88
C ARG A 256 11.64 -2.83 -22.31
N GLU A 257 12.44 -3.29 -21.37
CA GLU A 257 13.57 -4.18 -21.62
C GLU A 257 13.18 -5.65 -21.78
N GLY A 258 11.89 -5.98 -21.63
CA GLY A 258 11.41 -7.37 -21.69
C GLY A 258 11.83 -8.22 -20.50
N ALA A 259 12.32 -7.62 -19.42
CA ALA A 259 12.79 -8.32 -18.22
C ALA A 259 11.65 -9.00 -17.43
N ILE A 260 10.41 -8.52 -17.59
CA ILE A 260 9.21 -9.05 -16.93
C ILE A 260 8.22 -9.56 -18.02
N PRO A 261 8.36 -10.78 -18.53
CA PRO A 261 7.40 -11.36 -19.46
C PRO A 261 6.03 -11.55 -18.80
N GLU A 262 4.96 -11.63 -19.58
CA GLU A 262 3.58 -11.78 -19.07
C GLU A 262 3.42 -13.01 -18.15
N THR A 263 4.12 -14.09 -18.43
CA THR A 263 4.10 -15.31 -17.63
C THR A 263 4.64 -15.14 -16.20
N LYS A 264 5.35 -14.04 -15.93
CA LYS A 264 5.85 -13.67 -14.59
C LYS A 264 5.03 -12.59 -13.91
N ARG A 265 3.89 -12.15 -14.47
CA ARG A 265 3.06 -11.07 -13.92
C ARG A 265 1.79 -11.62 -13.29
N ALA A 266 1.41 -11.08 -12.15
CA ALA A 266 0.13 -11.37 -11.51
C ALA A 266 -0.41 -10.12 -10.80
N THR A 267 -1.74 -10.01 -10.69
CA THR A 267 -2.37 -9.06 -9.79
C THR A 267 -2.50 -9.65 -8.38
N LEU A 268 -2.67 -8.80 -7.38
CA LEU A 268 -2.98 -9.24 -6.02
C LEU A 268 -4.21 -10.15 -5.98
N ALA A 269 -5.27 -9.80 -6.71
CA ALA A 269 -6.49 -10.58 -6.79
C ALA A 269 -6.25 -12.00 -7.35
N GLN A 270 -5.41 -12.13 -8.39
CA GLN A 270 -5.04 -13.43 -8.96
C GLN A 270 -4.24 -14.31 -8.00
N VAL A 271 -3.39 -13.67 -7.17
CA VAL A 271 -2.61 -14.39 -6.14
C VAL A 271 -3.49 -14.78 -4.96
N VAL A 272 -4.46 -13.94 -4.58
CA VAL A 272 -5.42 -14.22 -3.49
C VAL A 272 -6.36 -15.36 -3.85
N ASP A 273 -6.82 -15.42 -5.09
CA ASP A 273 -7.71 -16.46 -5.62
C ASP A 273 -6.97 -17.73 -6.11
N GLU A 274 -5.66 -17.78 -5.88
CA GLU A 274 -4.77 -18.89 -6.29
C GLU A 274 -4.77 -19.21 -7.79
N LYS A 275 -5.32 -18.33 -8.63
CA LYS A 275 -5.20 -18.42 -10.10
C LYS A 275 -3.74 -18.38 -10.55
N VAL A 276 -2.92 -17.65 -9.81
CA VAL A 276 -1.47 -17.63 -9.97
C VAL A 276 -0.83 -18.04 -8.64
N LYS A 277 -0.07 -19.12 -8.66
CA LYS A 277 0.63 -19.62 -7.47
C LYS A 277 1.95 -18.88 -7.29
N VAL A 278 2.19 -18.43 -6.06
CA VAL A 278 3.48 -17.85 -5.67
C VAL A 278 4.54 -18.95 -5.66
N PRO A 279 5.69 -18.76 -6.33
CA PRO A 279 6.74 -19.76 -6.36
C PRO A 279 7.32 -20.00 -4.95
N ARG A 280 7.61 -21.26 -4.63
CA ARG A 280 8.17 -21.63 -3.31
C ARG A 280 9.62 -21.21 -3.13
N GLN A 281 10.33 -20.91 -4.20
CA GLN A 281 11.75 -20.52 -4.22
C GLN A 281 11.96 -19.30 -5.12
N GLY A 282 13.09 -18.62 -4.94
CA GLY A 282 13.44 -17.43 -5.70
C GLY A 282 12.72 -16.17 -5.17
N LEU A 283 13.01 -15.04 -5.75
CA LEU A 283 12.46 -13.74 -5.38
C LEU A 283 11.02 -13.60 -5.87
N VAL A 284 10.15 -13.11 -5.01
CA VAL A 284 8.84 -12.56 -5.35
C VAL A 284 8.94 -11.05 -5.18
N ALA A 285 8.64 -10.28 -6.22
CA ALA A 285 8.64 -8.84 -6.17
C ALA A 285 7.21 -8.32 -6.21
N PHE A 286 6.82 -7.52 -5.24
CA PHE A 286 5.54 -6.82 -5.19
C PHE A 286 5.73 -5.33 -5.44
N LYS A 287 5.03 -4.78 -6.42
CA LYS A 287 4.97 -3.34 -6.67
C LYS A 287 3.56 -2.81 -6.48
N SER A 288 3.41 -1.85 -5.57
CA SER A 288 2.15 -1.17 -5.32
C SER A 288 2.17 0.27 -5.81
N VAL A 289 1.11 0.65 -6.50
CA VAL A 289 0.78 2.04 -6.84
C VAL A 289 -0.52 2.50 -6.16
N GLY A 290 -1.24 1.56 -5.54
CA GLY A 290 -2.49 1.77 -4.82
C GLY A 290 -3.71 1.88 -5.73
N THR A 291 -4.81 1.26 -5.33
CA THR A 291 -6.11 1.31 -6.01
C THR A 291 -7.19 1.83 -5.08
N ALA A 292 -8.28 2.36 -5.63
CA ALA A 292 -9.43 2.80 -4.83
C ALA A 292 -10.13 1.62 -4.12
N LEU A 293 -10.02 0.40 -4.64
CA LEU A 293 -10.58 -0.78 -3.99
C LEU A 293 -9.91 -1.05 -2.64
N GLN A 294 -8.60 -0.85 -2.55
CA GLN A 294 -7.86 -0.97 -1.29
C GLN A 294 -8.32 0.08 -0.26
N ASP A 295 -8.65 1.30 -0.73
CA ASP A 295 -9.18 2.35 0.13
C ASP A 295 -10.63 2.03 0.57
N LEU A 296 -11.48 1.52 -0.33
CA LEU A 296 -12.85 1.09 -0.06
C LEU A 296 -12.90 -0.07 0.95
N ALA A 297 -12.02 -1.06 0.80
CA ALA A 297 -11.92 -2.22 1.68
C ALA A 297 -11.73 -1.85 3.16
N LEU A 298 -11.11 -0.71 3.45
CA LEU A 298 -10.94 -0.21 4.82
C LEU A 298 -11.93 0.87 5.21
N ALA A 299 -12.45 1.65 4.24
CA ALA A 299 -13.42 2.70 4.52
C ALA A 299 -14.73 2.15 5.10
N VAL A 300 -15.21 1.01 4.59
CA VAL A 300 -16.43 0.34 5.07
C VAL A 300 -16.32 -0.07 6.53
N PRO A 301 -15.32 -0.87 6.96
CA PRO A 301 -15.20 -1.26 8.37
C PRO A 301 -14.95 -0.08 9.32
N PHE A 302 -14.25 0.96 8.91
CA PHE A 302 -14.12 2.17 9.71
C PHE A 302 -15.48 2.83 9.97
N TYR A 303 -16.30 2.94 8.95
CA TYR A 303 -17.64 3.50 9.07
C TYR A 303 -18.54 2.63 9.95
N GLU A 304 -18.58 1.31 9.73
CA GLU A 304 -19.42 0.37 10.47
C GLU A 304 -19.05 0.27 11.95
N ARG A 305 -17.75 0.24 12.29
CA ARG A 305 -17.31 0.20 13.68
C ARG A 305 -17.69 1.44 14.48
N LEU A 306 -17.62 2.61 13.84
CA LEU A 306 -18.02 3.84 14.51
C LEU A 306 -19.55 3.92 14.67
N GLN A 307 -20.33 3.40 13.73
CA GLN A 307 -21.77 3.29 13.90
C GLN A 307 -22.16 2.42 15.09
N ALA A 308 -21.40 1.35 15.35
CA ALA A 308 -21.68 0.42 16.44
C ALA A 308 -21.31 0.99 17.84
N VAL A 309 -20.35 1.90 17.92
CA VAL A 309 -19.81 2.41 19.21
C VAL A 309 -20.47 3.70 19.66
N GLU A 310 -20.81 4.57 18.74
CA GLU A 310 -21.41 5.89 19.04
C GLU A 310 -22.62 6.09 18.15
N GLY A 311 -23.76 6.50 18.72
CA GLY A 311 -24.79 7.16 17.92
C GLY A 311 -24.12 8.34 17.19
N ILE A 312 -23.84 8.20 15.90
CA ILE A 312 -23.01 9.16 15.14
C ILE A 312 -23.70 10.52 15.19
N PRO A 313 -23.07 11.60 15.69
CA PRO A 313 -23.64 12.92 15.57
C PRO A 313 -23.80 13.22 14.10
N SER A 314 -25.01 13.48 13.65
CA SER A 314 -25.33 13.88 12.28
C SER A 314 -24.53 15.13 11.92
N ALA A 315 -23.56 14.99 11.02
CA ALA A 315 -22.70 16.13 10.70
C ALA A 315 -23.29 17.00 9.56
N VAL A 316 -23.93 16.41 8.56
CA VAL A 316 -24.50 17.17 7.43
C VAL A 316 -25.71 16.43 6.87
N ASP A 317 -26.86 17.10 6.81
CA ASP A 317 -28.00 16.65 6.03
C ASP A 317 -27.83 17.09 4.59
N LEU A 318 -27.26 16.21 3.77
CA LEU A 318 -27.14 16.45 2.32
C LEU A 318 -28.48 16.36 1.60
N ALA A 319 -29.51 15.77 2.19
CA ALA A 319 -30.85 15.78 1.62
C ALA A 319 -31.41 17.20 1.52
N ALA A 320 -31.01 18.09 2.42
CA ALA A 320 -31.35 19.51 2.35
C ALA A 320 -30.72 20.24 1.15
N LEU A 321 -29.65 19.71 0.58
CA LEU A 321 -29.01 20.22 -0.65
C LEU A 321 -29.64 19.68 -1.94
N ARG A 322 -30.33 18.55 -1.85
CA ARG A 322 -31.11 18.00 -2.93
C ARG A 322 -32.44 18.77 -2.89
N GLY A 323 -32.57 19.83 -3.65
CA GLY A 323 -33.88 20.50 -3.77
C GLY A 323 -34.97 19.44 -3.90
N VAL A 324 -35.77 19.27 -2.84
CA VAL A 324 -36.82 18.28 -2.77
C VAL A 324 -37.78 18.58 -3.92
N ARG A 325 -37.92 17.66 -4.86
CA ARG A 325 -39.05 17.62 -5.78
C ARG A 325 -40.12 16.70 -5.23
#